data_a0cae02148894509489645bea46fb4ad
#
_entry.id   a0cae02148894509489645bea46fb4ad
#
_cell.length_a   1.000
_cell.length_b   1.000
_cell.length_c   1.000
_cell.angle_alpha   90.00
_cell.angle_beta   90.00
_cell.angle_gamma   90.00
#
_symmetry.space_group_name_H-M   'P 1'
#
loop_
_entity.id
_entity.type
_entity.pdbx_description
1 polymer ?
#
loop_
_entity_poly.entity_id
_entity_poly.type
_entity_poly.pdbx_seq_one_letter_code
_entity_poly.pdbx_strand_id
1 'polypeptide(L)' 'MATKQTRLTPFGRKVRKRLIVKNMTQVELAALLGCNKQYIHKILVGERSGKKYIEAISRILDIEIAA' A
#
# COMPACT_ATOMS: atom_id res chain seq x y z
N MET A 1 -1.03 -10.98 -21.76
CA MET A 1 -0.85 -10.63 -21.30
C MET A 1 -0.11 -10.28 -20.57
N ALA A 2 0.21 -10.15 -20.31
CA ALA A 2 0.84 -10.04 -19.59
C ALA A 2 1.42 -9.22 -19.02
N THR A 3 1.60 -8.86 -18.55
CA THR A 3 1.98 -8.05 -18.10
C THR A 3 2.73 -8.00 -17.14
N LYS A 4 3.25 -8.07 -16.76
CA LYS A 4 3.86 -8.04 -15.89
C LYS A 4 4.25 -7.17 -15.29
N GLN A 5 4.26 -6.68 -14.87
CA GLN A 5 4.65 -5.86 -14.39
C GLN A 5 4.71 -5.70 -13.13
N THR A 6 4.14 -5.18 -12.38
CA THR A 6 4.29 -4.95 -11.05
C THR A 6 3.86 -6.14 -10.36
N ARG A 7 4.71 -6.74 -9.58
CA ARG A 7 4.42 -7.80 -8.75
C ARG A 7 4.04 -7.28 -7.44
N LEU A 8 2.78 -7.11 -7.09
CA LEU A 8 2.34 -6.68 -5.77
C LEU A 8 2.52 -7.81 -4.78
N THR A 9 3.02 -7.46 -3.60
CA THR A 9 3.07 -8.41 -2.50
C THR A 9 1.64 -8.67 -2.01
N PRO A 10 1.42 -9.71 -1.21
CA PRO A 10 0.08 -9.91 -0.65
C PRO A 10 -0.42 -8.70 0.12
N PHE A 11 0.46 -8.04 0.86
CA PHE A 11 0.08 -6.82 1.56
C PHE A 11 -0.26 -5.72 0.56
N GLY A 12 0.54 -5.60 -0.50
CA GLY A 12 0.28 -4.60 -1.53
C GLY A 12 -1.05 -4.76 -2.19
N ARG A 13 -1.45 -6.01 -2.43
CA ARG A 13 -2.75 -6.28 -3.01
C ARG A 13 -3.87 -5.84 -2.09
N LYS A 14 -3.73 -6.11 -0.81
CA LYS A 14 -4.72 -5.70 0.15
C LYS A 14 -4.84 -4.19 0.21
N VAL A 15 -3.69 -3.53 0.17
CA VAL A 15 -3.67 -2.07 0.19
C VAL A 15 -4.41 -1.50 -1.01
N ARG A 16 -4.10 -2.00 -2.19
CA ARG A 16 -4.74 -1.49 -3.40
C ARG A 16 -6.23 -1.71 -3.39
N LYS A 17 -6.64 -2.87 -2.93
CA LYS A 17 -8.04 -3.18 -2.83
C LYS A 17 -8.77 -2.22 -1.91
N ARG A 18 -8.18 -1.96 -0.75
CA ARG A 18 -8.80 -1.06 0.21
C ARG A 18 -8.81 0.38 -0.29
N LEU A 19 -7.79 0.77 -1.02
CA LEU A 19 -7.79 2.10 -1.60
C LEU A 19 -8.98 2.29 -2.53
N ILE A 20 -9.26 1.27 -3.33
CA ILE A 20 -10.40 1.34 -4.22
C ILE A 20 -11.70 1.41 -3.43
N VAL A 21 -11.81 0.57 -2.43
CA VAL A 21 -13.00 0.54 -1.59
C VAL A 21 -13.26 1.88 -0.93
N LYS A 22 -12.18 2.53 -0.48
CA LYS A 22 -12.32 3.80 0.20
C LYS A 22 -12.24 4.99 -0.75
N ASN A 23 -12.14 4.71 -2.04
CA ASN A 23 -12.05 5.75 -3.04
C ASN A 23 -10.88 6.70 -2.76
N MET A 24 -9.76 6.13 -2.40
CA MET A 24 -8.57 6.88 -2.04
C MET A 24 -7.44 6.56 -2.99
N THR A 25 -6.59 7.55 -3.28
CA THR A 25 -5.44 7.33 -4.16
C THR A 25 -4.20 7.08 -3.33
N GLN A 26 -3.16 6.58 -4.01
CA GLN A 26 -1.87 6.38 -3.34
C GLN A 26 -1.28 7.72 -2.89
N VAL A 27 -1.54 8.76 -3.67
CA VAL A 27 -1.06 10.10 -3.29
C VAL A 27 -1.70 10.53 -1.98
N GLU A 28 -2.99 10.30 -1.85
CA GLU A 28 -3.69 10.66 -0.63
C GLU A 28 -3.18 9.86 0.56
N LEU A 29 -2.96 8.58 0.35
CA LEU A 29 -2.43 7.74 1.41
C LEU A 29 -1.05 8.22 1.83
N ALA A 30 -0.19 8.53 0.86
CA ALA A 30 1.15 9.01 1.14
C ALA A 30 1.10 10.31 1.94
N ALA A 31 0.19 11.19 1.59
CA ALA A 31 0.05 12.45 2.30
C ALA A 31 -0.32 12.22 3.75
N LEU A 32 -1.21 11.28 4.00
CA LEU A 32 -1.60 10.96 5.36
C LEU A 32 -0.45 10.39 6.18
N LEU A 33 0.45 9.69 5.49
CA LEU A 33 1.59 9.06 6.17
C LEU A 33 2.81 9.96 6.25
N GLY A 34 2.78 11.07 5.54
CA GLY A 34 3.91 11.98 5.51
C GLY A 34 5.06 11.51 4.63
N CYS A 35 4.75 10.70 3.64
CA CYS A 35 5.76 10.24 2.69
C CYS A 35 5.27 10.54 1.29
N ASN A 36 5.97 10.07 0.27
CA ASN A 36 5.54 10.35 -1.08
C ASN A 36 4.99 9.10 -1.75
N LYS A 37 4.32 9.32 -2.87
CA LYS A 37 3.69 8.24 -3.60
C LYS A 37 4.67 7.16 -4.04
N GLN A 38 5.86 7.57 -4.42
CA GLN A 38 6.86 6.63 -4.89
C GLN A 38 7.25 5.65 -3.79
N TYR A 39 7.35 6.14 -2.57
CA TYR A 39 7.67 5.28 -1.45
C TYR A 39 6.55 4.27 -1.21
N ILE A 40 5.32 4.73 -1.29
CA ILE A 40 4.16 3.85 -1.15
C ILE A 40 4.23 2.75 -2.20
N HIS A 41 4.50 3.13 -3.44
CA HIS A 41 4.58 2.15 -4.51
C HIS A 41 5.67 1.09 -4.21
N LYS A 42 6.81 1.53 -3.71
CA LYS A 42 7.89 0.60 -3.39
C LYS A 42 7.49 -0.38 -2.30
N ILE A 43 6.72 0.08 -1.34
CA ILE A 43 6.20 -0.81 -0.32
C ILE A 43 5.27 -1.84 -0.92
N LEU A 44 4.41 -1.41 -1.82
CA LEU A 44 3.42 -2.30 -2.41
C LEU A 44 4.03 -3.40 -3.26
N VAL A 45 5.13 -3.08 -3.94
CA VAL A 45 5.78 -4.08 -4.78
C VAL A 45 6.89 -4.84 -4.06
N GLY A 46 7.11 -4.51 -2.79
CA GLY A 46 8.06 -5.27 -1.99
C GLY A 46 9.50 -4.79 -2.07
N GLU A 47 9.76 -3.67 -2.71
CA GLU A 47 11.12 -3.13 -2.78
C GLU A 47 11.55 -2.56 -1.46
N ARG A 48 10.60 -2.10 -0.65
CA ARG A 48 10.86 -1.60 0.68
C ARG A 48 9.95 -2.31 1.63
N SER A 49 10.46 -2.63 2.81
CA SER A 49 9.65 -3.32 3.80
C SER A 49 8.54 -2.45 4.35
N GLY A 50 8.79 -1.16 4.48
CA GLY A 50 7.76 -0.24 4.96
C GLY A 50 7.29 -0.53 6.36
N LYS A 51 8.06 -1.25 7.14
CA LYS A 51 7.68 -1.62 8.49
C LYS A 51 7.13 -0.47 9.30
N LYS A 52 7.75 0.67 9.13
CA LYS A 52 7.38 1.85 9.84
C LYS A 52 5.96 2.29 9.52
N TYR A 53 5.52 2.04 8.31
CA TYR A 53 4.22 2.52 7.86
C TYR A 53 3.16 1.45 7.78
N ILE A 54 3.53 0.20 7.90
CA ILE A 54 2.57 -0.88 7.75
C ILE A 54 1.43 -0.77 8.73
N GLU A 55 1.75 -0.48 9.98
CA GLU A 55 0.73 -0.33 11.00
C GLU A 55 -0.20 0.83 10.70
N ALA A 56 0.39 1.95 10.32
CA ALA A 56 -0.40 3.14 10.01
C ALA A 56 -1.27 2.90 8.79
N ILE A 57 -0.71 2.26 7.77
CA ILE A 57 -1.48 1.94 6.57
C ILE A 57 -2.65 1.03 6.93
N SER A 58 -2.39 0.05 7.76
CA SER A 58 -3.43 -0.89 8.15
C SER A 58 -4.55 -0.22 8.90
N ARG A 59 -4.22 0.73 9.75
CA ARG A 59 -5.24 1.47 10.47
C ARG A 59 -6.07 2.34 9.57
N ILE A 60 -5.38 3.07 8.68
CA ILE A 60 -6.06 3.99 7.77
C ILE A 60 -6.99 3.23 6.84
N LEU A 61 -6.53 2.11 6.35
CA LEU A 61 -7.28 1.33 5.36
C LEU A 61 -8.08 0.20 5.98
N ASP A 62 -7.98 0.04 7.29
CA ASP A 62 -8.73 -1.00 7.97
C ASP A 62 -8.38 -2.38 7.43
N ILE A 63 -7.09 -2.62 7.29
CA ILE A 63 -6.59 -3.90 6.79
C ILE A 63 -6.19 -4.76 7.97
N GLU A 64 -6.59 -6.00 7.93
CA GLU A 64 -6.21 -6.93 8.95
C GLU A 64 -4.84 -7.49 8.64
N ILE A 65 -3.89 -7.30 9.53
CA ILE A 65 -2.57 -7.86 9.33
C ILE A 65 -2.55 -9.20 10.03
N ALA A 66 -2.42 -10.23 9.24
CA ALA A 66 -2.38 -11.56 9.80
C ALA A 66 -1.08 -11.70 10.57
N ALA A 67 -1.17 -12.17 11.73
CA ALA A 67 0.00 -12.36 12.57
C ALA A 67 0.79 -13.56 12.15
#